data_7eab29c1dbd7f8a5036ed25817a0b8e0
#
_entry.id   7eab29c1dbd7f8a5036ed25817a0b8e0
#
_cell.length_a   1.000
_cell.length_b   1.000
_cell.length_c   1.000
_cell.angle_alpha   90.00
_cell.angle_beta   90.00
_cell.angle_gamma   90.00
#
_symmetry.space_group_name_H-M   'P 1'
#
loop_
_entity.id
_entity.type
_entity.pdbx_description
1 polymer ?
#
loop_
_entity_poly.entity_id
_entity_poly.type
_entity_poly.pdbx_seq_one_letter_code
_entity_poly.pdbx_strand_id
1 'polypeptide(L)'
;MRIVNPDSDHHMHTVNFSDGLNTMDEMVVHAGKLGLKEVTFTDHSDAHSLTFGRPRTSAFLTAKRWRNVHNDVKVELMVEGDLLDPEGDVCATIHDKECERFILSAHPRVFKEREKVTEAYLNAIRRFHERIICVGHLDAVYFKDHVDVRRVVEEANRYGVPVELNGSGLLKGSSVHNHTRTILECADRVMVNSDAHSLSDLEDGRKAAFDFLKDNGFLEMVENRDGIEMLK
;
A
#
# COMPACT_ATOMS: atom_id res chain seq x y z
N MET A 1 -18.55 4.39 -3.17
CA MET A 1 -17.14 4.19 -2.74
C MET A 1 -16.96 4.68 -1.32
N ARG A 2 -16.22 3.96 -0.49
CA ARG A 2 -15.90 4.35 0.89
C ARG A 2 -14.38 4.40 1.09
N ILE A 3 -13.85 5.51 1.64
CA ILE A 3 -12.46 5.57 2.11
C ILE A 3 -12.41 4.94 3.50
N VAL A 4 -11.60 3.89 3.66
CA VAL A 4 -11.59 3.09 4.89
C VAL A 4 -10.53 3.52 5.91
N ASN A 5 -9.61 4.41 5.52
CA ASN A 5 -8.51 4.90 6.36
C ASN A 5 -8.31 6.43 6.27
N PRO A 6 -9.33 7.25 6.59
CA PRO A 6 -9.23 8.70 6.39
C PRO A 6 -8.12 9.35 7.23
N ASP A 7 -7.84 8.83 8.42
CA ASP A 7 -6.86 9.35 9.38
C ASP A 7 -5.70 8.39 9.68
N SER A 8 -5.46 7.43 8.79
CA SER A 8 -4.35 6.48 8.92
C SER A 8 -3.63 6.23 7.60
N ASP A 9 -2.41 5.73 7.67
CA ASP A 9 -1.61 5.32 6.51
C ASP A 9 -1.07 3.91 6.73
N HIS A 10 -1.32 3.03 5.78
CA HIS A 10 -1.00 1.62 5.90
C HIS A 10 0.01 1.14 4.86
N HIS A 11 0.71 2.07 4.16
CA HIS A 11 1.75 1.72 3.20
C HIS A 11 2.94 2.66 3.35
N MET A 12 3.98 2.20 4.04
CA MET A 12 5.24 2.95 4.22
C MET A 12 6.42 2.03 4.46
N HIS A 13 7.59 2.53 4.04
CA HIS A 13 8.86 1.85 4.06
C HIS A 13 9.86 2.53 4.98
N THR A 14 10.75 1.75 5.58
CA THR A 14 11.75 2.23 6.53
C THR A 14 13.15 1.80 6.16
N VAL A 15 14.15 2.56 6.60
CA VAL A 15 15.55 2.14 6.51
C VAL A 15 15.85 0.93 7.41
N ASN A 16 14.95 0.62 8.34
CA ASN A 16 15.14 -0.49 9.26
C ASN A 16 15.04 -1.85 8.55
N PHE A 17 14.17 -1.99 7.57
CA PHE A 17 13.86 -3.28 6.95
C PHE A 17 13.88 -3.28 5.42
N SER A 18 13.73 -2.13 4.76
CA SER A 18 13.76 -2.04 3.28
C SER A 18 14.48 -0.78 2.77
N ASP A 19 13.90 -0.05 1.85
CA ASP A 19 14.54 1.06 1.13
C ASP A 19 14.03 2.43 1.48
N GLY A 20 13.25 2.53 2.54
CA GLY A 20 12.92 3.81 3.12
C GLY A 20 14.17 4.57 3.59
N LEU A 21 14.13 5.89 3.57
CA LEU A 21 15.24 6.76 4.00
C LEU A 21 15.20 7.04 5.50
N ASN A 22 14.07 6.87 6.15
CA ASN A 22 13.84 7.23 7.53
C ASN A 22 13.60 6.02 8.42
N THR A 23 13.93 6.18 9.70
CA THR A 23 13.65 5.17 10.72
C THR A 23 12.18 5.14 11.11
N MET A 24 11.74 4.04 11.73
CA MET A 24 10.39 3.94 12.32
C MET A 24 10.10 5.09 13.28
N ASP A 25 11.07 5.51 14.10
CA ASP A 25 10.92 6.61 15.05
C ASP A 25 10.68 7.94 14.35
N GLU A 26 11.46 8.26 13.32
CA GLU A 26 11.28 9.49 12.54
C GLU A 26 9.92 9.51 11.83
N MET A 27 9.53 8.39 11.21
CA MET A 27 8.26 8.28 10.49
C MET A 27 7.07 8.46 11.44
N VAL A 28 7.07 7.83 12.63
CA VAL A 28 5.95 7.93 13.57
C VAL A 28 5.85 9.31 14.21
N VAL A 29 6.99 9.97 14.46
CA VAL A 29 7.01 11.37 14.95
C VAL A 29 6.38 12.29 13.90
N HIS A 30 6.72 12.10 12.62
CA HIS A 30 6.16 12.91 11.54
C HIS A 30 4.67 12.62 11.32
N ALA A 31 4.26 11.35 11.32
CA ALA A 31 2.86 10.95 11.24
C ALA A 31 1.97 11.63 12.30
N GLY A 32 2.48 11.69 13.55
CA GLY A 32 1.78 12.40 14.63
C GLY A 32 1.64 13.91 14.38
N LYS A 33 2.64 14.56 13.79
CA LYS A 33 2.57 15.98 13.39
C LYS A 33 1.54 16.22 12.28
N LEU A 34 1.36 15.25 11.38
CA LEU A 34 0.36 15.28 10.33
C LEU A 34 -1.06 14.94 10.84
N GLY A 35 -1.21 14.58 12.12
CA GLY A 35 -2.50 14.25 12.72
C GLY A 35 -2.99 12.83 12.44
N LEU A 36 -2.15 11.96 11.86
CA LEU A 36 -2.48 10.55 11.67
C LEU A 36 -2.68 9.86 13.02
N LYS A 37 -3.66 8.97 13.10
CA LYS A 37 -3.99 8.19 14.31
C LYS A 37 -3.37 6.82 14.31
N GLU A 38 -3.15 6.26 13.14
CA GLU A 38 -2.56 4.93 12.95
C GLU A 38 -1.67 4.91 11.72
N VAL A 39 -0.57 4.18 11.82
CA VAL A 39 0.33 3.91 10.70
C VAL A 39 0.74 2.43 10.71
N THR A 40 0.95 1.89 9.51
CA THR A 40 1.48 0.54 9.35
C THR A 40 2.76 0.61 8.53
N PHE A 41 3.86 0.11 9.09
CA PHE A 41 5.07 -0.12 8.32
C PHE A 41 4.92 -1.43 7.53
N THR A 42 5.04 -1.34 6.23
CA THR A 42 4.87 -2.45 5.28
C THR A 42 6.09 -2.56 4.40
N ASP A 43 7.25 -2.66 5.04
CA ASP A 43 8.52 -2.81 4.34
C ASP A 43 8.47 -3.98 3.34
N HIS A 44 9.26 -3.89 2.27
CA HIS A 44 9.27 -4.86 1.19
C HIS A 44 9.54 -6.29 1.65
N SER A 45 8.91 -7.24 0.99
CA SER A 45 9.08 -8.68 1.22
C SER A 45 10.51 -9.16 0.96
N ASP A 46 10.82 -10.35 1.46
CA ASP A 46 12.10 -11.00 1.18
C ASP A 46 12.31 -11.24 -0.33
N ALA A 47 11.26 -11.55 -1.08
CA ALA A 47 11.35 -11.73 -2.53
C ALA A 47 11.81 -10.46 -3.24
N HIS A 48 11.26 -9.30 -2.86
CA HIS A 48 11.67 -8.00 -3.40
C HIS A 48 13.10 -7.65 -2.95
N SER A 49 13.39 -7.76 -1.68
CA SER A 49 14.70 -7.43 -1.09
C SER A 49 15.84 -8.23 -1.70
N LEU A 50 15.62 -9.51 -1.99
CA LEU A 50 16.61 -10.37 -2.64
C LEU A 50 16.95 -9.90 -4.07
N THR A 51 15.97 -9.38 -4.82
CA THR A 51 16.21 -8.92 -6.20
C THR A 51 17.05 -7.64 -6.27
N PHE A 52 17.06 -6.83 -5.21
CA PHE A 52 17.81 -5.58 -5.14
C PHE A 52 19.15 -5.67 -4.43
N GLY A 53 19.45 -6.82 -3.81
CA GLY A 53 20.72 -7.03 -3.10
C GLY A 53 20.93 -6.06 -1.94
N ARG A 54 19.88 -5.57 -1.32
CA ARG A 54 19.95 -4.53 -0.27
C ARG A 54 20.43 -5.12 1.06
N PRO A 55 21.35 -4.43 1.77
CA PRO A 55 21.73 -4.83 3.10
C PRO A 55 20.56 -4.66 4.07
N ARG A 56 20.34 -5.63 4.90
CA ARG A 56 19.39 -5.55 6.02
C ARG A 56 20.04 -4.74 7.15
N THR A 57 19.42 -3.67 7.58
CA THR A 57 19.96 -2.78 8.61
C THR A 57 19.59 -3.22 10.03
N SER A 58 18.48 -3.92 10.18
CA SER A 58 17.98 -4.42 11.47
C SER A 58 17.44 -5.83 11.35
N ALA A 59 17.50 -6.61 12.43
CA ALA A 59 16.83 -7.90 12.48
C ALA A 59 15.34 -7.69 12.78
N PHE A 60 14.44 -8.22 11.98
CA PHE A 60 12.98 -8.07 12.19
C PHE A 60 12.50 -8.59 13.56
N LEU A 61 13.19 -9.57 14.13
CA LEU A 61 12.93 -10.03 15.49
C LEU A 61 13.07 -8.92 16.55
N THR A 62 13.93 -7.92 16.31
CA THR A 62 14.08 -6.79 17.23
C THR A 62 12.91 -5.80 17.12
N ALA A 63 12.19 -5.79 16.00
CA ALA A 63 11.02 -4.95 15.82
C ALA A 63 9.94 -5.22 16.89
N LYS A 64 9.84 -6.46 17.39
CA LYS A 64 8.93 -6.81 18.50
C LYS A 64 9.26 -6.11 19.83
N ARG A 65 10.45 -5.52 19.96
CA ARG A 65 10.86 -4.73 21.13
C ARG A 65 10.59 -3.25 20.96
N TRP A 66 10.40 -2.81 19.73
CA TRP A 66 10.11 -1.41 19.43
C TRP A 66 8.73 -1.03 19.94
N ARG A 67 8.61 0.16 20.47
CA ARG A 67 7.35 0.77 20.89
C ARG A 67 7.38 2.23 20.54
N ASN A 68 6.26 2.76 20.08
CA ASN A 68 6.08 4.19 19.95
C ASN A 68 6.12 4.85 21.35
N VAL A 69 7.14 5.67 21.58
CA VAL A 69 7.31 6.44 22.84
C VAL A 69 7.19 7.95 22.60
N HIS A 70 6.81 8.36 21.39
CA HIS A 70 6.85 9.74 20.97
C HIS A 70 5.47 10.43 20.99
N ASN A 71 4.42 9.69 20.72
CA ASN A 71 3.05 10.19 20.58
C ASN A 71 2.03 9.05 20.67
N ASP A 72 0.74 9.37 20.50
CA ASP A 72 -0.36 8.40 20.60
C ASP A 72 -0.70 7.70 19.25
N VAL A 73 0.13 7.85 18.22
CA VAL A 73 -0.07 7.16 16.93
C VAL A 73 0.06 5.65 17.16
N LYS A 74 -1.00 4.92 16.80
CA LYS A 74 -0.96 3.45 16.82
C LYS A 74 -0.08 2.95 15.67
N VAL A 75 0.77 1.98 15.94
CA VAL A 75 1.70 1.43 14.96
C VAL A 75 1.52 -0.07 14.81
N GLU A 76 1.39 -0.51 13.57
CA GLU A 76 1.41 -1.92 13.20
C GLU A 76 2.62 -2.23 12.30
N LEU A 77 3.08 -3.48 12.33
CA LEU A 77 4.18 -3.99 11.51
C LEU A 77 3.64 -5.11 10.64
N MET A 78 3.67 -4.90 9.35
CA MET A 78 3.23 -5.84 8.33
C MET A 78 4.29 -5.93 7.22
N VAL A 79 3.91 -6.39 6.06
CA VAL A 79 4.77 -6.50 4.88
C VAL A 79 4.02 -6.06 3.63
N GLU A 80 4.70 -5.42 2.71
CA GLU A 80 4.27 -5.37 1.33
C GLU A 80 4.62 -6.70 0.68
N GLY A 81 3.61 -7.57 0.52
CA GLY A 81 3.74 -8.92 0.00
C GLY A 81 3.73 -8.94 -1.53
N ASP A 82 4.70 -9.64 -2.09
CA ASP A 82 4.87 -9.74 -3.54
C ASP A 82 4.19 -10.94 -4.13
N LEU A 83 3.42 -10.74 -5.21
CA LEU A 83 3.02 -11.82 -6.12
C LEU A 83 4.25 -12.50 -6.70
N LEU A 84 4.28 -13.84 -6.67
CA LEU A 84 5.40 -14.64 -7.15
C LEU A 84 5.14 -15.26 -8.52
N ASP A 85 3.92 -15.73 -8.76
CA ASP A 85 3.54 -16.52 -9.93
C ASP A 85 2.05 -16.30 -10.32
N PRO A 86 1.63 -16.80 -11.51
CA PRO A 86 0.24 -16.72 -11.95
C PRO A 86 -0.76 -17.49 -11.09
N GLU A 87 -0.32 -18.47 -10.34
CA GLU A 87 -1.13 -19.27 -9.41
C GLU A 87 -1.53 -18.44 -8.17
N GLY A 88 -0.92 -17.25 -8.01
CA GLY A 88 -1.20 -16.29 -6.96
C GLY A 88 -0.49 -16.63 -5.65
N ASP A 89 0.67 -17.27 -5.72
CA ASP A 89 1.54 -17.41 -4.56
C ASP A 89 2.13 -16.05 -4.17
N VAL A 90 2.27 -15.83 -2.86
CA VAL A 90 2.70 -14.53 -2.30
C VAL A 90 3.86 -14.73 -1.35
N CYS A 91 4.91 -13.92 -1.51
CA CYS A 91 5.93 -13.77 -0.48
C CYS A 91 5.46 -12.74 0.55
N ALA A 92 5.05 -13.21 1.71
CA ALA A 92 4.60 -12.36 2.83
C ALA A 92 5.58 -12.46 4.02
N THR A 93 6.88 -12.53 3.75
CA THR A 93 7.93 -12.64 4.76
C THR A 93 8.86 -11.45 4.77
N ILE A 94 9.36 -11.08 5.95
CA ILE A 94 10.48 -10.18 6.17
C ILE A 94 11.53 -10.91 7.03
N HIS A 95 12.78 -11.02 6.54
CA HIS A 95 13.85 -11.73 7.23
C HIS A 95 13.45 -13.15 7.65
N ASP A 96 12.87 -13.90 6.72
CA ASP A 96 12.37 -15.27 6.90
C ASP A 96 11.29 -15.39 7.99
N LYS A 97 10.62 -14.28 8.34
CA LYS A 97 9.49 -14.24 9.27
C LYS A 97 8.21 -13.89 8.54
N GLU A 98 7.26 -14.81 8.58
CA GLU A 98 5.95 -14.60 7.99
C GLU A 98 5.19 -13.51 8.77
N CYS A 99 4.59 -12.58 8.03
CA CYS A 99 3.64 -11.61 8.53
C CYS A 99 2.21 -12.14 8.40
N GLU A 100 1.41 -11.91 9.42
CA GLU A 100 0.02 -12.39 9.45
C GLU A 100 -0.83 -11.71 8.37
N ARG A 101 -0.61 -10.42 8.16
CA ARG A 101 -1.31 -9.60 7.17
C ARG A 101 -0.32 -8.88 6.27
N PHE A 102 -0.77 -8.53 5.06
CA PHE A 102 0.09 -7.89 4.06
C PHE A 102 -0.70 -7.01 3.08
N ILE A 103 -0.01 -6.07 2.43
CA ILE A 103 -0.46 -5.43 1.19
C ILE A 103 -0.13 -6.40 0.05
N LEU A 104 -1.06 -6.61 -0.86
CA LEU A 104 -0.84 -7.46 -2.04
C LEU A 104 -0.34 -6.60 -3.21
N SER A 105 0.91 -6.76 -3.59
CA SER A 105 1.56 -5.99 -4.66
C SER A 105 2.22 -6.89 -5.71
N ALA A 106 2.46 -6.33 -6.88
CA ALA A 106 3.26 -6.94 -7.93
C ALA A 106 4.41 -6.02 -8.35
N HIS A 107 5.64 -6.52 -8.25
CA HIS A 107 6.82 -5.79 -8.69
C HIS A 107 7.50 -6.49 -9.88
N PRO A 108 7.93 -5.74 -10.94
CA PRO A 108 8.46 -6.35 -12.17
C PRO A 108 9.73 -7.19 -11.97
N ARG A 109 10.47 -6.94 -10.90
CA ARG A 109 11.68 -7.73 -10.58
C ARG A 109 11.36 -9.03 -9.88
N VAL A 110 10.20 -9.15 -9.26
CA VAL A 110 9.70 -10.38 -8.64
C VAL A 110 8.80 -11.13 -9.60
N PHE A 111 7.67 -10.54 -9.99
CA PHE A 111 6.71 -11.13 -10.91
C PHE A 111 7.16 -11.01 -12.37
N LYS A 112 7.41 -12.13 -13.05
CA LYS A 112 8.02 -12.16 -14.40
C LYS A 112 7.03 -12.35 -15.54
N GLU A 113 5.93 -13.05 -15.32
CA GLU A 113 4.94 -13.41 -16.34
C GLU A 113 3.90 -12.30 -16.51
N ARG A 114 4.34 -11.14 -17.02
CA ARG A 114 3.55 -9.90 -17.06
C ARG A 114 2.14 -10.08 -17.62
N GLU A 115 1.99 -10.89 -18.68
CA GLU A 115 0.71 -11.15 -19.34
C GLU A 115 -0.29 -11.87 -18.44
N LYS A 116 0.18 -12.48 -17.36
CA LYS A 116 -0.63 -13.24 -16.41
C LYS A 116 -0.87 -12.51 -15.08
N VAL A 117 -0.44 -11.25 -14.96
CA VAL A 117 -0.54 -10.50 -13.71
C VAL A 117 -1.97 -10.35 -13.21
N THR A 118 -2.94 -10.20 -14.11
CA THR A 118 -4.37 -10.17 -13.74
C THR A 118 -4.78 -11.45 -13.05
N GLU A 119 -4.49 -12.62 -13.65
CA GLU A 119 -4.85 -13.92 -13.07
C GLU A 119 -4.15 -14.15 -11.73
N ALA A 120 -2.89 -13.72 -11.60
CA ALA A 120 -2.16 -13.77 -10.34
C ALA A 120 -2.87 -13.01 -9.21
N TYR A 121 -3.30 -11.76 -9.48
CA TYR A 121 -4.08 -10.99 -8.51
C TYR A 121 -5.39 -11.68 -8.14
N LEU A 122 -6.16 -12.17 -9.14
CA LEU A 122 -7.43 -12.85 -8.87
C LEU A 122 -7.25 -14.09 -7.99
N ASN A 123 -6.23 -14.90 -8.30
CA ASN A 123 -5.94 -16.12 -7.55
C ASN A 123 -5.46 -15.80 -6.13
N ALA A 124 -4.58 -14.82 -5.95
CA ALA A 124 -4.12 -14.38 -4.63
C ALA A 124 -5.26 -13.82 -3.78
N ILE A 125 -6.14 -12.98 -4.34
CA ILE A 125 -7.31 -12.43 -3.62
C ILE A 125 -8.21 -13.58 -3.12
N ARG A 126 -8.54 -14.54 -3.97
CA ARG A 126 -9.38 -15.71 -3.60
C ARG A 126 -8.78 -16.50 -2.45
N ARG A 127 -7.46 -16.68 -2.46
CA ARG A 127 -6.75 -17.53 -1.48
C ARG A 127 -6.46 -16.81 -0.16
N PHE A 128 -6.21 -15.50 -0.20
CA PHE A 128 -5.64 -14.76 0.93
C PHE A 128 -6.43 -13.53 1.36
N HIS A 129 -7.67 -13.33 0.89
CA HIS A 129 -8.46 -12.13 1.17
C HIS A 129 -8.55 -11.77 2.66
N GLU A 130 -8.59 -12.74 3.57
CA GLU A 130 -8.62 -12.50 5.01
C GLU A 130 -7.30 -11.91 5.56
N ARG A 131 -6.19 -12.09 4.83
CA ARG A 131 -4.86 -11.60 5.18
C ARG A 131 -4.50 -10.31 4.43
N ILE A 132 -5.13 -10.05 3.30
CA ILE A 132 -4.86 -8.87 2.47
C ILE A 132 -5.51 -7.65 3.10
N ILE A 133 -4.70 -6.61 3.45
CA ILE A 133 -5.22 -5.35 3.97
C ILE A 133 -5.69 -4.42 2.85
N CYS A 134 -4.98 -4.42 1.71
CA CYS A 134 -5.42 -3.82 0.46
C CYS A 134 -4.63 -4.38 -0.73
N VAL A 135 -5.14 -4.15 -1.95
CA VAL A 135 -4.37 -4.35 -3.19
C VAL A 135 -3.57 -3.08 -3.45
N GLY A 136 -2.24 -3.17 -3.36
CA GLY A 136 -1.30 -2.05 -3.50
C GLY A 136 -1.10 -1.62 -4.95
N HIS A 137 -0.88 -0.35 -5.17
CA HIS A 137 -0.53 0.36 -6.42
C HIS A 137 -0.91 -0.36 -7.74
N LEU A 138 -2.16 -0.85 -7.82
CA LEU A 138 -2.69 -1.58 -8.97
C LEU A 138 -2.64 -0.76 -10.27
N ASP A 139 -2.58 0.57 -10.16
CA ASP A 139 -2.49 1.52 -11.25
C ASP A 139 -1.06 1.88 -11.67
N ALA A 140 -0.04 1.24 -11.08
CA ALA A 140 1.35 1.51 -11.40
C ALA A 140 1.67 1.21 -12.88
N VAL A 141 2.52 2.06 -13.47
CA VAL A 141 2.95 1.95 -14.88
C VAL A 141 3.62 0.62 -15.24
N TYR A 142 4.04 -0.15 -14.24
CA TYR A 142 4.82 -1.39 -14.43
C TYR A 142 4.09 -2.45 -15.25
N PHE A 143 2.78 -2.60 -15.05
CA PHE A 143 1.94 -3.61 -15.70
C PHE A 143 0.79 -2.99 -16.51
N LYS A 144 0.86 -1.70 -16.84
CA LYS A 144 -0.22 -0.92 -17.47
C LYS A 144 -0.89 -1.59 -18.68
N ASP A 145 -0.09 -2.33 -19.49
CA ASP A 145 -0.56 -2.96 -20.72
C ASP A 145 -1.00 -4.43 -20.50
N HIS A 146 -0.89 -4.95 -19.28
CA HIS A 146 -1.10 -6.35 -18.95
C HIS A 146 -2.15 -6.57 -17.87
N VAL A 147 -2.37 -5.57 -17.00
CA VAL A 147 -3.35 -5.68 -15.91
C VAL A 147 -4.74 -5.22 -16.36
N ASP A 148 -5.72 -6.08 -16.16
CA ASP A 148 -7.15 -5.70 -16.23
C ASP A 148 -7.60 -5.22 -14.85
N VAL A 149 -7.43 -3.91 -14.63
CA VAL A 149 -7.73 -3.25 -13.35
C VAL A 149 -9.18 -3.50 -12.92
N ARG A 150 -10.15 -3.43 -13.85
CA ARG A 150 -11.57 -3.62 -13.54
C ARG A 150 -11.83 -5.01 -12.99
N ARG A 151 -11.30 -6.06 -13.61
CA ARG A 151 -11.46 -7.44 -13.14
C ARG A 151 -10.86 -7.64 -11.75
N VAL A 152 -9.70 -7.05 -11.48
CA VAL A 152 -9.05 -7.14 -10.15
C VAL A 152 -9.89 -6.42 -9.10
N VAL A 153 -10.38 -5.21 -9.39
CA VAL A 153 -11.25 -4.45 -8.48
C VAL A 153 -12.56 -5.18 -8.20
N GLU A 154 -13.21 -5.75 -9.21
CA GLU A 154 -14.43 -6.53 -9.05
C GLU A 154 -14.22 -7.76 -8.16
N GLU A 155 -13.06 -8.42 -8.29
CA GLU A 155 -12.73 -9.55 -7.41
C GLU A 155 -12.43 -9.07 -5.99
N ALA A 156 -11.70 -7.96 -5.82
CA ALA A 156 -11.47 -7.35 -4.52
C ALA A 156 -12.78 -6.99 -3.81
N ASN A 157 -13.73 -6.37 -4.51
CA ASN A 157 -15.07 -6.04 -3.99
C ASN A 157 -15.80 -7.31 -3.50
N ARG A 158 -15.77 -8.41 -4.28
CA ARG A 158 -16.42 -9.67 -3.95
C ARG A 158 -15.97 -10.22 -2.59
N TYR A 159 -14.71 -10.02 -2.25
CA TYR A 159 -14.11 -10.47 -0.99
C TYR A 159 -13.97 -9.36 0.07
N GLY A 160 -14.46 -8.16 -0.21
CA GLY A 160 -14.40 -7.02 0.69
C GLY A 160 -12.97 -6.47 0.92
N VAL A 161 -12.04 -6.78 0.02
CA VAL A 161 -10.66 -6.28 0.06
C VAL A 161 -10.62 -4.85 -0.49
N PRO A 162 -10.06 -3.87 0.25
CA PRO A 162 -9.87 -2.53 -0.28
C PRO A 162 -8.84 -2.50 -1.41
N VAL A 163 -8.96 -1.52 -2.32
CA VAL A 163 -7.95 -1.21 -3.33
C VAL A 163 -7.28 0.11 -2.98
N GLU A 164 -5.99 0.21 -3.20
CA GLU A 164 -5.21 1.38 -2.86
C GLU A 164 -5.40 2.51 -3.87
N LEU A 165 -5.52 3.73 -3.36
CA LEU A 165 -5.18 4.96 -4.06
C LEU A 165 -3.78 5.36 -3.59
N ASN A 166 -2.79 5.13 -4.45
CA ASN A 166 -1.37 5.27 -4.12
C ASN A 166 -0.89 6.72 -4.30
N GLY A 167 -0.54 7.35 -3.19
CA GLY A 167 -0.10 8.75 -3.17
C GLY A 167 1.25 8.96 -3.85
N SER A 168 2.22 8.08 -3.61
CA SER A 168 3.54 8.14 -4.24
C SER A 168 3.46 8.03 -5.76
N GLY A 169 2.63 7.11 -6.27
CA GLY A 169 2.42 6.94 -7.69
C GLY A 169 1.86 8.19 -8.36
N LEU A 170 0.89 8.84 -7.73
CA LEU A 170 0.31 10.10 -8.21
C LEU A 170 1.31 11.25 -8.14
N LEU A 171 2.02 11.39 -7.01
CA LEU A 171 3.01 12.44 -6.78
C LEU A 171 4.16 12.37 -7.79
N LYS A 172 4.66 11.17 -8.06
CA LYS A 172 5.82 10.92 -8.92
C LYS A 172 5.46 10.70 -10.40
N GLY A 173 4.17 10.70 -10.74
CA GLY A 173 3.69 10.44 -12.11
C GLY A 173 3.91 9.00 -12.59
N SER A 174 3.97 8.05 -11.66
CA SER A 174 4.10 6.62 -11.95
C SER A 174 2.78 5.84 -11.88
N SER A 175 1.65 6.51 -11.64
CA SER A 175 0.30 5.97 -11.78
C SER A 175 -0.25 6.21 -13.19
N VAL A 176 -0.95 5.21 -13.71
CA VAL A 176 -1.72 5.34 -14.97
C VAL A 176 -3.09 5.93 -14.64
N HIS A 177 -3.30 7.20 -14.95
CA HIS A 177 -4.51 7.94 -14.55
C HIS A 177 -5.83 7.25 -14.95
N ASN A 178 -5.90 6.60 -16.11
CA ASN A 178 -7.09 5.85 -16.50
C ASN A 178 -7.33 4.63 -15.59
N HIS A 179 -6.27 3.97 -15.13
CA HIS A 179 -6.36 2.88 -14.15
C HIS A 179 -6.82 3.41 -12.80
N THR A 180 -6.23 4.51 -12.32
CA THR A 180 -6.65 5.19 -11.09
C THR A 180 -8.14 5.55 -11.14
N ARG A 181 -8.61 6.12 -12.25
CA ARG A 181 -10.03 6.41 -12.44
C ARG A 181 -10.88 5.15 -12.42
N THR A 182 -10.46 4.06 -13.08
CA THR A 182 -11.17 2.79 -13.07
C THR A 182 -11.29 2.22 -11.65
N ILE A 183 -10.22 2.31 -10.84
CA ILE A 183 -10.27 1.95 -9.42
C ILE A 183 -11.35 2.74 -8.70
N LEU A 184 -11.32 4.08 -8.80
CA LEU A 184 -12.22 4.97 -8.08
C LEU A 184 -13.69 4.84 -8.55
N GLU A 185 -13.92 4.49 -9.81
CA GLU A 185 -15.25 4.26 -10.36
C GLU A 185 -15.86 2.90 -9.94
N CYS A 186 -15.01 1.91 -9.67
CA CYS A 186 -15.44 0.53 -9.51
C CYS A 186 -15.27 -0.01 -8.08
N ALA A 187 -14.34 0.53 -7.28
CA ALA A 187 -14.07 0.00 -5.95
C ALA A 187 -15.14 0.41 -4.94
N ASP A 188 -15.62 -0.55 -4.16
CA ASP A 188 -16.51 -0.30 -3.03
C ASP A 188 -15.73 0.34 -1.86
N ARG A 189 -14.47 -0.09 -1.67
CA ARG A 189 -13.60 0.31 -0.56
C ARG A 189 -12.24 0.72 -1.10
N VAL A 190 -11.80 1.92 -0.72
CA VAL A 190 -10.50 2.49 -1.11
C VAL A 190 -9.67 2.78 0.13
N MET A 191 -8.41 2.43 0.12
CA MET A 191 -7.38 2.89 1.05
C MET A 191 -6.54 3.98 0.41
N VAL A 192 -6.43 5.12 1.08
CA VAL A 192 -5.56 6.21 0.65
C VAL A 192 -4.25 6.10 1.42
N ASN A 193 -3.21 5.63 0.76
CA ASN A 193 -1.89 5.46 1.38
C ASN A 193 -0.83 6.28 0.64
N SER A 194 0.23 6.63 1.38
CA SER A 194 1.33 7.40 0.82
C SER A 194 2.31 6.57 0.01
N ASP A 195 2.54 5.32 0.35
CA ASP A 195 3.66 4.50 -0.12
C ASP A 195 4.99 5.25 0.10
N ALA A 196 5.12 5.76 1.33
CA ALA A 196 6.19 6.69 1.69
C ALA A 196 7.51 5.96 1.91
N HIS A 197 8.55 6.47 1.24
CA HIS A 197 9.94 6.07 1.45
C HIS A 197 10.74 7.18 2.17
N SER A 198 10.10 8.32 2.44
CA SER A 198 10.68 9.46 3.16
C SER A 198 9.61 10.24 3.92
N LEU A 199 10.02 11.16 4.78
CA LEU A 199 9.07 12.03 5.49
C LEU A 199 8.29 12.92 4.51
N SER A 200 8.93 13.41 3.46
CA SER A 200 8.24 14.20 2.43
C SER A 200 7.23 13.36 1.64
N ASP A 201 7.55 12.10 1.33
CA ASP A 201 6.59 11.21 0.66
C ASP A 201 5.34 10.98 1.53
N LEU A 202 5.51 10.85 2.85
CA LEU A 202 4.39 10.68 3.77
C LEU A 202 3.44 11.90 3.77
N GLU A 203 4.00 13.10 3.77
CA GLU A 203 3.24 14.35 3.74
C GLU A 203 2.61 14.59 2.36
N ASP A 204 3.44 14.63 1.32
CA ASP A 204 3.03 15.04 -0.02
C ASP A 204 2.24 13.94 -0.76
N GLY A 205 2.54 12.66 -0.51
CA GLY A 205 1.86 11.54 -1.15
C GLY A 205 0.38 11.46 -0.79
N ARG A 206 0.05 11.50 0.50
CA ARG A 206 -1.36 11.52 0.90
C ARG A 206 -2.09 12.75 0.39
N LYS A 207 -1.43 13.92 0.45
CA LYS A 207 -1.98 15.15 -0.11
C LYS A 207 -2.28 15.01 -1.60
N ALA A 208 -1.35 14.47 -2.40
CA ALA A 208 -1.55 14.25 -3.82
C ALA A 208 -2.75 13.33 -4.11
N ALA A 209 -2.94 12.28 -3.29
CA ALA A 209 -4.09 11.39 -3.43
C ALA A 209 -5.42 12.09 -3.14
N PHE A 210 -5.51 12.89 -2.08
CA PHE A 210 -6.74 13.65 -1.78
C PHE A 210 -6.98 14.77 -2.79
N ASP A 211 -5.94 15.45 -3.26
CA ASP A 211 -6.05 16.45 -4.35
C ASP A 211 -6.58 15.78 -5.63
N PHE A 212 -6.09 14.58 -5.98
CA PHE A 212 -6.60 13.83 -7.13
C PHE A 212 -8.09 13.52 -7.00
N LEU A 213 -8.56 13.08 -5.84
CA LEU A 213 -9.99 12.82 -5.57
C LEU A 213 -10.81 14.09 -5.78
N LYS A 214 -10.34 15.22 -5.26
CA LYS A 214 -11.01 16.52 -5.36
C LYS A 214 -11.05 17.03 -6.79
N ASP A 215 -9.90 17.08 -7.46
CA ASP A 215 -9.75 17.71 -8.78
C ASP A 215 -10.46 16.92 -9.89
N ASN A 216 -10.70 15.63 -9.67
CA ASN A 216 -11.42 14.76 -10.61
C ASN A 216 -12.88 14.48 -10.19
N GLY A 217 -13.41 15.15 -9.17
CA GLY A 217 -14.80 15.03 -8.74
C GLY A 217 -15.14 13.74 -7.98
N PHE A 218 -14.15 12.91 -7.63
CA PHE A 218 -14.38 11.67 -6.90
C PHE A 218 -14.67 11.88 -5.42
N LEU A 219 -14.26 13.02 -4.85
CA LEU A 219 -14.52 13.31 -3.44
C LEU A 219 -16.03 13.36 -3.14
N GLU A 220 -16.85 13.81 -4.10
CA GLU A 220 -18.31 13.86 -3.96
C GLU A 220 -18.96 12.46 -3.96
N MET A 221 -18.26 11.46 -4.49
CA MET A 221 -18.70 10.06 -4.52
C MET A 221 -18.36 9.29 -3.22
N VAL A 222 -17.67 9.94 -2.28
CA VAL A 222 -17.25 9.31 -1.03
C VAL A 222 -18.40 9.35 0.00
N GLU A 223 -18.84 8.18 0.45
CA GLU A 223 -19.97 8.00 1.35
C GLU A 223 -19.69 8.52 2.77
N ASN A 224 -18.45 8.45 3.23
CA ASN A 224 -18.01 8.88 4.57
C ASN A 224 -17.25 10.21 4.56
N ARG A 225 -17.70 11.15 3.76
CA ARG A 225 -17.07 12.44 3.49
C ARG A 225 -16.77 13.29 4.73
N ASP A 226 -17.64 13.25 5.73
CA ASP A 226 -17.51 14.05 6.95
C ASP A 226 -16.22 13.78 7.73
N GLY A 227 -15.65 12.55 7.61
CA GLY A 227 -14.37 12.18 8.22
C GLY A 227 -13.15 12.72 7.47
N ILE A 228 -13.32 13.15 6.21
CA ILE A 228 -12.22 13.55 5.31
C ILE A 228 -12.00 15.07 5.35
N GLU A 229 -13.05 15.85 5.58
CA GLU A 229 -12.96 17.32 5.62
C GLU A 229 -12.12 17.84 6.81
N MET A 230 -11.86 17.01 7.81
CA MET A 230 -11.01 17.34 8.97
C MET A 230 -9.49 17.19 8.70
N LEU A 231 -9.10 16.70 7.53
CA LEU A 231 -7.69 16.48 7.14
C LEU A 231 -7.10 17.64 6.29
N LYS A 232 -7.67 18.84 6.45
CA LYS A 232 -7.16 20.07 5.80
C LYS A 232 -6.07 20.72 6.61
#